data_357d34a4f4c0cc9ee4e52f83937ac163
#
_entry.id   357d34a4f4c0cc9ee4e52f83937ac163
#
_cell.length_a   1.000
_cell.length_b   1.000
_cell.length_c   1.000
_cell.angle_alpha   90.00
_cell.angle_beta   90.00
_cell.angle_gamma   90.00
#
_symmetry.space_group_name_H-M   'P 1'
#
loop_
_entity.id
_entity.type
_entity.pdbx_description
1 polymer ?
#
loop_
_entity_poly.entity_id
_entity_poly.type
_entity_poly.pdbx_seq_one_letter_code
_entity_poly.pdbx_strand_id
1 'polypeptide(L)'
;MANCVLCKAELTPEEGELIWRGDDCRVILVNDPDLPGFCRVIWNRHLAEMSDLTYGEREHIMSLVFVVEEAVRHIMRPDKINLAALGNMVPHIHWHVIPRFQDDAFFPGSPWSARVQETPKSFLEIRRDLAKELPAVIRSAISQMH
;
A
#
# COMPACT_ATOMS: atom_id res chain seq x y z
N MET A 1 5.91 16.82 -13.69
CA MET A 1 5.06 16.93 -12.48
C MET A 1 3.58 16.97 -12.81
N ALA A 2 3.16 17.77 -13.77
CA ALA A 2 1.73 17.85 -14.13
C ALA A 2 1.12 16.53 -14.54
N ASN A 3 1.92 15.60 -15.10
CA ASN A 3 1.44 14.29 -15.55
C ASN A 3 1.63 13.17 -14.51
N CYS A 4 2.17 13.49 -13.34
CA CYS A 4 2.37 12.48 -12.28
C CYS A 4 1.07 12.19 -11.55
N VAL A 5 0.59 10.96 -11.64
CA VAL A 5 -0.67 10.56 -11.00
C VAL A 5 -0.62 10.64 -9.48
N LEU A 6 0.58 10.52 -8.88
CA LEU A 6 0.74 10.61 -7.43
C LEU A 6 0.88 12.05 -6.92
N CYS A 7 1.03 13.02 -7.82
CA CYS A 7 1.03 14.45 -7.44
C CYS A 7 -0.37 15.02 -7.30
N LYS A 8 -1.40 14.36 -7.84
CA LYS A 8 -2.77 14.86 -7.75
C LYS A 8 -3.31 14.73 -6.33
N ALA A 9 -4.15 15.68 -5.95
CA ALA A 9 -4.65 15.79 -4.58
C ALA A 9 -5.69 14.74 -4.20
N GLU A 10 -6.44 14.23 -5.17
CA GLU A 10 -7.61 13.38 -4.92
C GLU A 10 -7.49 12.02 -5.61
N LEU A 11 -8.07 11.00 -4.95
CA LEU A 11 -8.24 9.67 -5.51
C LEU A 11 -9.66 9.49 -6.00
N THR A 12 -9.83 8.79 -7.13
CA THR A 12 -11.15 8.31 -7.52
C THR A 12 -11.45 7.02 -6.74
N PRO A 13 -12.75 6.66 -6.54
CA PRO A 13 -13.08 5.40 -5.88
C PRO A 13 -12.49 4.17 -6.56
N GLU A 14 -12.29 4.21 -7.88
CA GLU A 14 -11.67 3.12 -8.64
C GLU A 14 -10.19 2.96 -8.30
N GLU A 15 -9.50 4.04 -7.94
CA GLU A 15 -8.08 4.00 -7.58
C GLU A 15 -7.87 3.53 -6.14
N GLY A 16 -8.78 3.87 -5.26
CA GLY A 16 -8.68 3.49 -3.86
C GLY A 16 -9.28 4.51 -2.91
N GLU A 17 -8.87 4.39 -1.66
CA GLU A 17 -9.36 5.20 -0.55
C GLU A 17 -8.19 5.82 0.20
N LEU A 18 -8.26 7.13 0.48
CA LEU A 18 -7.28 7.79 1.34
C LEU A 18 -7.51 7.35 2.78
N ILE A 19 -6.50 6.71 3.39
CA ILE A 19 -6.56 6.29 4.80
C ILE A 19 -6.12 7.43 5.72
N TRP A 20 -5.00 8.05 5.39
CA TRP A 20 -4.39 9.07 6.24
C TRP A 20 -3.49 9.99 5.41
N ARG A 21 -3.43 11.25 5.80
CA ARG A 21 -2.53 12.23 5.20
C ARG A 21 -1.85 13.03 6.29
N GLY A 22 -0.52 13.05 6.27
CA GLY A 22 0.30 13.93 7.09
C GLY A 22 0.99 15.00 6.23
N ASP A 23 1.88 15.75 6.84
CA ASP A 23 2.61 16.82 6.15
C ASP A 23 3.52 16.27 5.04
N ASP A 24 4.17 15.16 5.28
CA ASP A 24 5.18 14.61 4.37
C ASP A 24 4.71 13.37 3.60
N CYS A 25 3.78 12.62 4.16
CA CYS A 25 3.34 11.34 3.60
C CYS A 25 1.83 11.20 3.63
N ARG A 26 1.34 10.27 2.83
CA ARG A 26 -0.03 9.79 2.92
C ARG A 26 -0.08 8.28 2.74
N VAL A 27 -1.15 7.68 3.21
CA VAL A 27 -1.40 6.24 3.11
C VAL A 27 -2.73 6.02 2.40
N ILE A 28 -2.73 5.16 1.41
CA ILE A 28 -3.95 4.79 0.68
C ILE A 28 -4.19 3.29 0.72
N LEU A 29 -5.46 2.90 0.68
CA LEU A 29 -5.89 1.53 0.44
C LEU A 29 -6.21 1.43 -1.05
N VAL A 30 -5.46 0.60 -1.77
CA VAL A 30 -5.62 0.44 -3.22
C VAL A 30 -6.87 -0.40 -3.50
N ASN A 31 -7.65 -0.01 -4.48
CA ASN A 31 -8.80 -0.80 -4.92
C ASN A 31 -8.36 -1.84 -5.95
N ASP A 32 -7.76 -2.92 -5.47
CA ASP A 32 -7.31 -4.03 -6.32
C ASP A 32 -8.21 -5.24 -6.09
N PRO A 33 -8.94 -5.71 -7.13
CA PRO A 33 -9.88 -6.81 -6.97
C PRO A 33 -9.23 -8.15 -6.65
N ASP A 34 -7.98 -8.33 -7.04
CA ASP A 34 -7.25 -9.60 -6.82
C ASP A 34 -6.46 -9.62 -5.52
N LEU A 35 -6.13 -8.44 -4.99
CA LEU A 35 -5.25 -8.30 -3.82
C LEU A 35 -5.89 -7.37 -2.78
N PRO A 36 -7.01 -7.78 -2.14
CA PRO A 36 -7.63 -6.98 -1.09
C PRO A 36 -6.64 -6.72 0.05
N GLY A 37 -6.65 -5.49 0.58
CA GLY A 37 -5.75 -5.09 1.65
C GLY A 37 -4.43 -4.49 1.18
N PHE A 38 -4.23 -4.35 -0.13
CA PHE A 38 -3.07 -3.72 -0.73
C PHE A 38 -3.05 -2.23 -0.35
N CYS A 39 -1.99 -1.77 0.29
CA CYS A 39 -1.81 -0.37 0.69
C CYS A 39 -0.59 0.24 0.01
N ARG A 40 -0.58 1.57 -0.08
CA ARG A 40 0.61 2.32 -0.48
C ARG A 40 0.91 3.42 0.51
N VAL A 41 2.20 3.63 0.76
CA VAL A 41 2.71 4.76 1.53
C VAL A 41 3.42 5.67 0.54
N ILE A 42 2.95 6.90 0.41
CA ILE A 42 3.36 7.82 -0.66
C ILE A 42 4.00 9.06 -0.03
N TRP A 43 5.16 9.47 -0.54
CA TRP A 43 5.78 10.74 -0.17
C TRP A 43 5.02 11.87 -0.88
N ASN A 44 4.69 12.95 -0.17
CA ASN A 44 3.84 13.99 -0.77
C ASN A 44 4.55 14.80 -1.86
N ARG A 45 5.80 15.23 -1.60
CA ARG A 45 6.56 15.99 -2.60
C ARG A 45 6.99 15.07 -3.75
N HIS A 46 7.04 15.63 -4.94
CA HIS A 46 7.48 14.88 -6.11
C HIS A 46 9.00 14.69 -6.10
N LEU A 47 9.44 13.56 -5.58
CA LEU A 47 10.83 13.10 -5.61
C LEU A 47 10.85 11.67 -6.11
N ALA A 48 11.85 11.32 -6.92
CA ALA A 48 11.91 10.02 -7.58
C ALA A 48 12.56 8.94 -6.72
N GLU A 49 13.63 9.29 -5.99
CA GLU A 49 14.48 8.29 -5.34
C GLU A 49 14.55 8.48 -3.83
N MET A 50 14.68 7.37 -3.11
CA MET A 50 14.84 7.43 -1.64
C MET A 50 16.08 8.23 -1.24
N SER A 51 17.12 8.22 -2.06
CA SER A 51 18.34 8.99 -1.78
C SER A 51 18.15 10.51 -1.96
N ASP A 52 17.03 10.95 -2.54
CA ASP A 52 16.68 12.37 -2.61
C ASP A 52 16.14 12.89 -1.26
N LEU A 53 15.78 11.98 -0.36
CA LEU A 53 15.28 12.32 0.98
C LEU A 53 16.44 12.51 1.93
N THR A 54 16.26 13.38 2.93
CA THR A 54 17.18 13.45 4.07
C THR A 54 17.12 12.16 4.90
N TYR A 55 18.10 11.91 5.77
CA TYR A 55 18.07 10.75 6.64
C TYR A 55 16.82 10.71 7.53
N GLY A 56 16.44 11.85 8.09
CA GLY A 56 15.23 11.94 8.91
C GLY A 56 13.96 11.64 8.11
N GLU A 57 13.89 12.10 6.87
CA GLU A 57 12.76 11.81 5.98
C GLU A 57 12.70 10.33 5.62
N ARG A 58 13.85 9.70 5.37
CA ARG A 58 13.91 8.23 5.12
C ARG A 58 13.40 7.44 6.32
N GLU A 59 13.84 7.80 7.52
CA GLU A 59 13.36 7.16 8.74
C GLU A 59 11.85 7.35 8.91
N HIS A 60 11.35 8.52 8.61
CA HIS A 60 9.93 8.83 8.74
C HIS A 60 9.07 7.96 7.81
N ILE A 61 9.39 7.94 6.52
CA ILE A 61 8.61 7.12 5.57
C ILE A 61 8.72 5.63 5.90
N MET A 62 9.90 5.14 6.28
CA MET A 62 10.06 3.73 6.63
C MET A 62 9.32 3.36 7.90
N SER A 63 9.26 4.26 8.88
CA SER A 63 8.46 4.05 10.08
C SER A 63 6.97 3.88 9.73
N LEU A 64 6.46 4.69 8.80
CA LEU A 64 5.10 4.55 8.31
C LEU A 64 4.89 3.23 7.55
N VAL A 65 5.85 2.85 6.72
CA VAL A 65 5.80 1.56 6.00
C VAL A 65 5.67 0.41 7.00
N PHE A 66 6.46 0.40 8.07
CA PHE A 66 6.41 -0.65 9.09
C PHE A 66 5.09 -0.65 9.85
N VAL A 67 4.55 0.52 10.19
CA VAL A 67 3.25 0.63 10.85
C VAL A 67 2.14 0.06 9.96
N VAL A 68 2.15 0.40 8.67
CA VAL A 68 1.17 -0.12 7.71
C VAL A 68 1.34 -1.62 7.52
N GLU A 69 2.58 -2.09 7.39
CA GLU A 69 2.88 -3.53 7.25
C GLU A 69 2.35 -4.32 8.44
N GLU A 70 2.61 -3.85 9.65
CA GLU A 70 2.13 -4.52 10.88
C GLU A 70 0.60 -4.58 10.91
N ALA A 71 -0.08 -3.49 10.55
CA ALA A 71 -1.53 -3.46 10.51
C ALA A 71 -2.10 -4.43 9.47
N VAL A 72 -1.54 -4.41 8.26
CA VAL A 72 -1.96 -5.31 7.17
C VAL A 72 -1.74 -6.76 7.58
N ARG A 73 -0.58 -7.08 8.15
CA ARG A 73 -0.27 -8.43 8.61
C ARG A 73 -1.25 -8.89 9.69
N HIS A 74 -1.56 -8.02 10.65
CA HIS A 74 -2.47 -8.36 11.75
C HIS A 74 -3.91 -8.58 11.28
N ILE A 75 -4.42 -7.72 10.42
CA ILE A 75 -5.81 -7.77 9.95
C ILE A 75 -6.00 -8.84 8.88
N MET A 76 -5.14 -8.85 7.87
CA MET A 76 -5.31 -9.72 6.71
C MET A 76 -4.80 -11.13 6.91
N ARG A 77 -3.85 -11.34 7.82
CA ARG A 77 -3.21 -12.64 8.11
C ARG A 77 -2.71 -13.34 6.85
N PRO A 78 -1.89 -12.66 6.05
CA PRO A 78 -1.41 -13.24 4.79
C PRO A 78 -0.34 -14.30 5.00
N ASP A 79 -0.08 -15.08 3.96
CA ASP A 79 1.04 -16.01 3.94
C ASP A 79 2.38 -15.29 3.83
N LYS A 80 2.39 -14.12 3.20
CA LYS A 80 3.59 -13.29 3.03
C LYS A 80 3.18 -11.83 2.88
N ILE A 81 4.02 -10.91 3.35
CA ILE A 81 3.91 -9.49 3.00
C ILE A 81 5.00 -9.17 1.97
N ASN A 82 4.62 -8.51 0.88
CA ASN A 82 5.58 -7.94 -0.04
C ASN A 82 5.69 -6.44 0.21
N LEU A 83 6.92 -5.97 0.38
CA LEU A 83 7.24 -4.54 0.42
C LEU A 83 8.05 -4.22 -0.83
N ALA A 84 7.63 -3.21 -1.58
CA ALA A 84 8.32 -2.85 -2.81
C ALA A 84 8.20 -1.37 -3.11
N ALA A 85 9.30 -0.77 -3.57
CA ALA A 85 9.34 0.58 -4.11
C ALA A 85 9.99 0.49 -5.48
N LEU A 86 9.21 0.67 -6.53
CA LEU A 86 9.68 0.51 -7.90
C LEU A 86 9.83 1.87 -8.60
N GLY A 87 8.72 2.46 -9.03
CA GLY A 87 8.75 3.78 -9.65
C GLY A 87 9.15 3.80 -11.12
N ASN A 88 9.19 2.66 -11.79
CA ASN A 88 9.56 2.61 -13.20
C ASN A 88 8.54 3.33 -14.09
N MET A 89 7.26 3.21 -13.78
CA MET A 89 6.18 3.87 -14.51
C MET A 89 5.84 5.24 -13.92
N VAL A 90 5.89 5.35 -12.59
CA VAL A 90 5.59 6.58 -11.87
C VAL A 90 6.77 6.91 -10.97
N PRO A 91 7.72 7.74 -11.42
CA PRO A 91 8.93 8.07 -10.66
C PRO A 91 8.66 9.10 -9.56
N HIS A 92 7.84 8.69 -8.59
CA HIS A 92 7.43 9.44 -7.42
C HIS A 92 7.45 8.46 -6.25
N ILE A 93 8.21 8.73 -5.21
CA ILE A 93 8.44 7.80 -4.11
C ILE A 93 7.13 7.27 -3.54
N HIS A 94 6.93 5.97 -3.64
CA HIS A 94 5.81 5.27 -3.02
C HIS A 94 6.21 3.82 -2.71
N TRP A 95 5.77 3.35 -1.55
CA TRP A 95 6.01 2.00 -1.10
C TRP A 95 4.71 1.20 -1.17
N HIS A 96 4.78 0.04 -1.81
CA HIS A 96 3.69 -0.93 -1.84
C HIS A 96 3.78 -1.82 -0.61
N VAL A 97 2.66 -2.03 0.06
CA VAL A 97 2.52 -2.98 1.17
C VAL A 97 1.42 -3.95 0.78
N ILE A 98 1.78 -5.17 0.44
CA ILE A 98 0.87 -6.08 -0.25
C ILE A 98 0.75 -7.39 0.50
N PRO A 99 -0.46 -7.73 1.02
CA PRO A 99 -0.68 -9.05 1.59
C PRO A 99 -0.77 -10.08 0.47
N ARG A 100 0.04 -11.12 0.57
CA ARG A 100 0.09 -12.18 -0.42
C ARG A 100 -0.44 -13.47 0.18
N PHE A 101 -1.20 -14.21 -0.64
CA PHE A 101 -1.78 -15.49 -0.27
C PHE A 101 -1.37 -16.53 -1.30
N GLN A 102 -1.20 -17.80 -0.85
CA GLN A 102 -0.81 -18.88 -1.76
C GLN A 102 -1.84 -19.09 -2.87
N ASP A 103 -3.08 -18.70 -2.65
CA ASP A 103 -4.16 -18.81 -3.64
C ASP A 103 -4.39 -17.54 -4.44
N ASP A 104 -3.60 -16.48 -4.25
CA ASP A 104 -3.81 -15.27 -5.04
C ASP A 104 -3.42 -15.49 -6.50
N ALA A 105 -3.97 -14.64 -7.37
CA ALA A 105 -3.89 -14.81 -8.82
C ALA A 105 -2.46 -14.92 -9.36
N PHE A 106 -1.47 -14.42 -8.63
CA PHE A 106 -0.09 -14.27 -9.12
C PHE A 106 0.92 -15.11 -8.35
N PHE A 107 0.56 -15.60 -7.15
CA PHE A 107 1.49 -16.30 -6.26
C PHE A 107 2.05 -17.57 -6.92
N PRO A 108 3.37 -17.85 -6.85
CA PRO A 108 4.40 -17.17 -6.06
C PRO A 108 5.07 -15.99 -6.78
N GLY A 109 4.59 -15.61 -7.95
CA GLY A 109 5.13 -14.48 -8.69
C GLY A 109 4.77 -13.14 -8.06
N SER A 110 5.33 -12.07 -8.60
CA SER A 110 5.05 -10.72 -8.12
C SER A 110 3.62 -10.31 -8.46
N PRO A 111 3.07 -9.28 -7.79
CA PRO A 111 1.73 -8.78 -8.12
C PRO A 111 1.59 -8.26 -9.56
N TRP A 112 2.72 -8.00 -10.22
CA TRP A 112 2.75 -7.46 -11.59
C TRP A 112 3.10 -8.53 -12.63
N SER A 113 3.17 -9.80 -12.21
CA SER A 113 3.41 -10.92 -13.13
C SER A 113 2.10 -11.39 -13.76
N ALA A 114 2.20 -12.36 -14.68
CA ALA A 114 1.02 -12.95 -15.31
C ALA A 114 0.19 -13.73 -14.29
N ARG A 115 -1.12 -13.74 -14.49
CA ARG A 115 -2.03 -14.56 -13.68
C ARG A 115 -1.72 -16.03 -13.89
N VAL A 116 -1.66 -16.78 -12.80
CA VAL A 116 -1.36 -18.22 -12.84
C VAL A 116 -2.52 -19.07 -12.28
N GLN A 117 -3.47 -18.44 -11.61
CA GLN A 117 -4.60 -19.15 -11.01
C GLN A 117 -5.73 -18.17 -10.72
N GLU A 118 -6.86 -18.70 -10.30
CA GLU A 118 -8.01 -17.90 -9.91
C GLU A 118 -8.34 -18.18 -8.44
N THR A 119 -8.36 -17.11 -7.64
CA THR A 119 -8.74 -17.21 -6.22
C THR A 119 -10.24 -17.50 -6.11
N PRO A 120 -10.67 -18.44 -5.24
CA PRO A 120 -12.10 -18.63 -4.99
C PRO A 120 -12.77 -17.31 -4.57
N LYS A 121 -13.92 -17.03 -5.18
CA LYS A 121 -14.66 -15.78 -4.92
C LYS A 121 -14.99 -15.58 -3.45
N SER A 122 -15.33 -16.66 -2.74
CA SER A 122 -15.65 -16.59 -1.33
C SER A 122 -14.47 -16.10 -0.48
N PHE A 123 -13.25 -16.48 -0.85
CA PHE A 123 -12.03 -16.02 -0.17
C PHE A 123 -11.78 -14.55 -0.43
N LEU A 124 -11.98 -14.09 -1.67
CA LEU A 124 -11.84 -12.67 -2.01
C LEU A 124 -12.86 -11.81 -1.25
N GLU A 125 -14.09 -12.28 -1.11
CA GLU A 125 -15.14 -11.57 -0.36
C GLU A 125 -14.78 -11.42 1.12
N ILE A 126 -14.28 -12.49 1.74
CA ILE A 126 -13.82 -12.46 3.13
C ILE A 126 -12.69 -11.44 3.29
N ARG A 127 -11.72 -11.47 2.37
CA ARG A 127 -10.57 -10.56 2.41
C ARG A 127 -10.96 -9.12 2.18
N ARG A 128 -11.93 -8.84 1.30
CA ARG A 128 -12.46 -7.49 1.10
C ARG A 128 -13.13 -6.97 2.38
N ASP A 129 -13.87 -7.82 3.07
CA ASP A 129 -14.50 -7.44 4.32
C ASP A 129 -13.47 -7.15 5.41
N LEU A 130 -12.42 -7.98 5.52
CA LEU A 130 -11.32 -7.72 6.45
C LEU A 130 -10.62 -6.41 6.13
N ALA A 131 -10.38 -6.13 4.86
CA ALA A 131 -9.70 -4.91 4.42
C ALA A 131 -10.44 -3.64 4.83
N LYS A 132 -11.74 -3.71 5.04
CA LYS A 132 -12.54 -2.56 5.52
C LYS A 132 -12.14 -2.09 6.92
N GLU A 133 -11.49 -2.95 7.69
CA GLU A 133 -11.00 -2.61 9.03
C GLU A 133 -9.68 -1.85 8.99
N LEU A 134 -8.93 -1.93 7.89
CA LEU A 134 -7.59 -1.35 7.78
C LEU A 134 -7.56 0.17 7.99
N PRO A 135 -8.44 0.98 7.41
CA PRO A 135 -8.37 2.43 7.60
C PRO A 135 -8.35 2.85 9.07
N ALA A 136 -9.28 2.33 9.87
CA ALA A 136 -9.35 2.68 11.29
C ALA A 136 -8.13 2.19 12.07
N VAL A 137 -7.69 0.95 11.81
CA VAL A 137 -6.53 0.36 12.49
C VAL A 137 -5.25 1.13 12.16
N ILE A 138 -5.05 1.45 10.88
CA ILE A 138 -3.86 2.20 10.45
C ILE A 138 -3.86 3.61 11.04
N ARG A 139 -4.99 4.34 10.98
CA ARG A 139 -5.08 5.67 11.58
C ARG A 139 -4.77 5.65 13.07
N SER A 140 -5.32 4.67 13.79
CA SER A 140 -5.05 4.50 15.22
C SER A 140 -3.56 4.24 15.49
N ALA A 141 -2.95 3.34 14.72
CA ALA A 141 -1.53 3.01 14.86
C ALA A 141 -0.63 4.23 14.59
N ILE A 142 -0.94 5.00 13.54
CA ILE A 142 -0.18 6.21 13.22
C ILE A 142 -0.30 7.25 14.33
N SER A 143 -1.48 7.41 14.93
CA SER A 143 -1.68 8.37 16.03
C SER A 143 -0.85 8.04 17.27
N GLN A 144 -0.39 6.81 17.41
CA GLN A 144 0.44 6.35 18.54
C GLN A 144 1.94 6.40 18.23
N MET A 145 2.34 6.81 17.04
CA MET A 145 3.74 6.97 16.67
C MET A 145 4.35 8.17 17.39
N HIS A 146 5.64 8.06 17.72
CA HIS A 146 6.40 9.11 18.40
C HIS A 146 7.52 9.68 17.53
#